data_351afdea25f9d6e65de6b328a480b242
#
_entry.id   351afdea25f9d6e65de6b328a480b242
#
_cell.length_a   1.000
_cell.length_b   1.000
_cell.length_c   1.000
_cell.angle_alpha   90.00
_cell.angle_beta   90.00
_cell.angle_gamma   90.00
#
_symmetry.space_group_name_H-M   'P 1'
#
loop_
_entity.id
_entity.type
_entity.pdbx_description
1 polymer ?
#
loop_
_entity_poly.entity_id
_entity_poly.type
_entity_poly.pdbx_seq_one_letter_code
_entity_poly.pdbx_strand_id
1 'polypeptide(L)'
;MGQKVNPIANRLGIIKGWDSNWYGGRDFSEKLVEDDKIRKYLNVRLAKASISKIIIERTLKLVTVTISTARPGIIIGKGGQEVDKLKEELKKLTGKEVQINIFEVKRPEVDAVIVANNIARQLEGRVSYRRAIKTAIASTMRMGAEGIKVQISGRVGGAEMARSETIKEGRIPLHTFRADVDYFLAEALTKVGILGIKVWICHGIVYGKRDLFELTAGASAQAGKEQAPRREGKRDDRRKRRNNNK
;
A
#
# COMPACT_ATOMS: atom_id res chain seq x y z
N MET A 1 -6.85 -30.30 5.78
CA MET A 1 -5.94 -29.17 6.13
C MET A 1 -6.78 -27.99 6.57
N GLY A 2 -6.46 -27.36 7.71
CA GLY A 2 -7.18 -26.18 8.18
C GLY A 2 -6.99 -24.95 7.29
N GLN A 3 -7.94 -24.01 7.35
CA GLN A 3 -7.83 -22.74 6.66
C GLN A 3 -6.70 -21.89 7.24
N LYS A 4 -6.04 -21.11 6.38
CA LYS A 4 -5.00 -20.17 6.80
C LYS A 4 -5.61 -18.81 7.14
N VAL A 5 -5.25 -18.27 8.28
CA VAL A 5 -5.69 -16.93 8.71
C VAL A 5 -5.04 -15.87 7.81
N ASN A 6 -5.74 -14.74 7.62
CA ASN A 6 -5.19 -13.60 6.90
C ASN A 6 -3.99 -13.03 7.69
N PRO A 7 -2.80 -12.93 7.07
CA PRO A 7 -1.59 -12.47 7.76
C PRO A 7 -1.69 -11.05 8.29
N ILE A 8 -2.41 -10.15 7.60
CA ILE A 8 -2.61 -8.77 8.01
C ILE A 8 -3.48 -8.74 9.27
N ALA A 9 -4.64 -9.42 9.24
CA ALA A 9 -5.56 -9.47 10.38
C ALA A 9 -4.88 -10.02 11.65
N ASN A 10 -4.00 -11.02 11.49
CA ASN A 10 -3.28 -11.64 12.59
C ASN A 10 -2.22 -10.73 13.24
N ARG A 11 -1.86 -9.62 12.59
CA ARG A 11 -0.85 -8.65 13.02
C ARG A 11 -1.42 -7.28 13.38
N LEU A 12 -2.74 -7.12 13.29
CA LEU A 12 -3.42 -5.90 13.72
C LEU A 12 -3.21 -5.66 15.22
N GLY A 13 -2.89 -4.42 15.56
CA GLY A 13 -2.59 -4.02 16.93
C GLY A 13 -1.20 -4.41 17.44
N ILE A 14 -0.43 -5.22 16.70
CA ILE A 14 0.95 -5.62 17.04
C ILE A 14 1.94 -4.81 16.22
N ILE A 15 1.91 -4.97 14.89
CA ILE A 15 2.80 -4.27 13.96
C ILE A 15 2.06 -3.53 12.84
N LYS A 16 0.77 -3.82 12.63
CA LYS A 16 -0.08 -3.15 11.63
C LYS A 16 -1.21 -2.42 12.31
N GLY A 17 -1.50 -1.19 11.85
CA GLY A 17 -2.65 -0.40 12.27
C GLY A 17 -3.89 -0.72 11.42
N TRP A 18 -4.99 -0.11 11.79
CA TRP A 18 -6.26 -0.21 11.07
C TRP A 18 -6.26 0.70 9.84
N ASP A 19 -7.01 0.30 8.81
CA ASP A 19 -7.21 1.11 7.60
C ASP A 19 -8.32 2.16 7.79
N SER A 20 -9.14 2.03 8.82
CA SER A 20 -10.15 3.00 9.22
C SER A 20 -9.91 3.40 10.67
N ASN A 21 -9.50 4.66 10.89
CA ASN A 21 -9.10 5.20 12.17
C ASN A 21 -10.15 6.19 12.67
N TRP A 22 -11.22 5.68 13.29
CA TRP A 22 -12.26 6.51 13.87
C TRP A 22 -13.02 5.76 14.96
N TYR A 23 -13.67 6.50 15.83
CA TYR A 23 -14.56 5.95 16.86
C TYR A 23 -16.02 6.11 16.42
N GLY A 24 -16.80 5.03 16.54
CA GLY A 24 -18.23 5.00 16.25
C GLY A 24 -19.02 4.61 17.49
N GLY A 25 -19.96 5.47 17.90
CA GLY A 25 -20.97 5.12 18.88
C GLY A 25 -22.18 4.46 18.21
N ARG A 26 -23.37 5.09 18.31
CA ARG A 26 -24.61 4.59 17.70
C ARG A 26 -24.55 4.54 16.17
N ASP A 27 -23.82 5.45 15.53
CA ASP A 27 -23.72 5.60 14.08
C ASP A 27 -22.62 4.70 13.46
N PHE A 28 -22.15 3.67 14.20
CA PHE A 28 -21.07 2.80 13.74
C PHE A 28 -21.39 2.10 12.41
N SER A 29 -22.60 1.56 12.28
CA SER A 29 -23.03 0.82 11.09
C SER A 29 -23.08 1.72 9.83
N GLU A 30 -23.59 2.94 9.98
CA GLU A 30 -23.69 3.90 8.87
C GLU A 30 -22.30 4.32 8.40
N LYS A 31 -21.39 4.66 9.33
CA LYS A 31 -20.01 5.02 9.02
C LYS A 31 -19.24 3.89 8.34
N LEU A 32 -19.49 2.64 8.75
CA LEU A 32 -18.86 1.47 8.12
C LEU A 32 -19.32 1.28 6.66
N VAL A 33 -20.63 1.44 6.42
CA VAL A 33 -21.19 1.37 5.06
C VAL A 33 -20.68 2.51 4.18
N GLU A 34 -20.53 3.72 4.74
CA GLU A 34 -19.93 4.86 4.03
C GLU A 34 -18.47 4.56 3.65
N ASP A 35 -17.66 3.99 4.56
CA ASP A 35 -16.27 3.64 4.28
C ASP A 35 -16.15 2.60 3.16
N ASP A 36 -17.02 1.59 3.15
CA ASP A 36 -17.05 0.60 2.08
C ASP A 36 -17.40 1.23 0.72
N LYS A 37 -18.39 2.15 0.69
CA LYS A 37 -18.74 2.91 -0.52
C LYS A 37 -17.57 3.74 -1.02
N ILE A 38 -16.87 4.47 -0.13
CA ILE A 38 -15.69 5.26 -0.49
C ILE A 38 -14.61 4.37 -1.09
N ARG A 39 -14.28 3.24 -0.45
CA ARG A 39 -13.24 2.31 -0.94
C ARG A 39 -13.59 1.72 -2.29
N LYS A 40 -14.81 1.24 -2.48
CA LYS A 40 -15.29 0.71 -3.75
C LYS A 40 -15.24 1.74 -4.87
N TYR A 41 -15.71 2.94 -4.59
CA TYR A 41 -15.69 4.04 -5.54
C TYR A 41 -14.25 4.40 -5.97
N LEU A 42 -13.35 4.60 -5.02
CA LEU A 42 -11.95 4.93 -5.29
C LEU A 42 -11.22 3.83 -6.06
N ASN A 43 -11.44 2.55 -5.71
CA ASN A 43 -10.83 1.44 -6.42
C ASN A 43 -11.24 1.37 -7.89
N VAL A 44 -12.51 1.65 -8.21
CA VAL A 44 -13.01 1.68 -9.58
C VAL A 44 -12.49 2.91 -10.34
N ARG A 45 -12.61 4.09 -9.74
CA ARG A 45 -12.25 5.38 -10.36
C ARG A 45 -10.76 5.50 -10.63
N LEU A 46 -9.93 4.99 -9.70
CA LEU A 46 -8.48 5.08 -9.74
C LEU A 46 -7.78 3.77 -10.11
N ALA A 47 -8.44 2.85 -10.81
CA ALA A 47 -7.88 1.56 -11.20
C ALA A 47 -6.52 1.67 -11.94
N LYS A 48 -6.31 2.77 -12.70
CA LYS A 48 -5.06 3.04 -13.44
C LYS A 48 -3.92 3.55 -12.55
N ALA A 49 -4.23 4.12 -11.39
CA ALA A 49 -3.25 4.73 -10.49
C ALA A 49 -2.45 3.70 -9.67
N SER A 50 -2.86 2.43 -9.65
CA SER A 50 -2.23 1.35 -8.85
C SER A 50 -2.21 1.71 -7.37
N ILE A 51 -3.41 1.78 -6.76
CA ILE A 51 -3.59 2.03 -5.33
C ILE A 51 -3.00 0.85 -4.55
N SER A 52 -2.26 1.17 -3.50
CA SER A 52 -1.75 0.23 -2.50
C SER A 52 -2.71 0.15 -1.31
N LYS A 53 -2.96 1.28 -0.65
CA LYS A 53 -3.73 1.34 0.58
C LYS A 53 -4.59 2.61 0.62
N ILE A 54 -5.79 2.50 1.22
CA ILE A 54 -6.69 3.63 1.48
C ILE A 54 -6.95 3.67 2.99
N ILE A 55 -6.48 4.72 3.65
CA ILE A 55 -6.72 4.96 5.07
C ILE A 55 -7.79 6.04 5.19
N ILE A 56 -8.79 5.80 6.04
CA ILE A 56 -9.89 6.70 6.28
C ILE A 56 -9.86 7.13 7.75
N GLU A 57 -9.74 8.42 7.97
CA GLU A 57 -9.80 9.05 9.28
C GLU A 57 -11.04 9.94 9.33
N ARG A 58 -11.77 9.89 10.43
CA ARG A 58 -12.98 10.68 10.59
C ARG A 58 -12.91 11.53 11.85
N THR A 59 -13.14 12.81 11.67
CA THR A 59 -13.48 13.74 12.73
C THR A 59 -14.99 14.03 12.72
N LEU A 60 -15.47 14.88 13.59
CA LEU A 60 -16.90 15.21 13.67
C LEU A 60 -17.46 15.80 12.37
N LYS A 61 -16.67 16.62 11.65
CA LYS A 61 -17.13 17.35 10.45
C LYS A 61 -16.36 16.97 9.17
N LEU A 62 -15.19 16.39 9.29
CA LEU A 62 -14.27 16.17 8.19
C LEU A 62 -13.93 14.69 8.07
N VAL A 63 -13.93 14.17 6.85
CA VAL A 63 -13.42 12.83 6.49
C VAL A 63 -12.10 13.01 5.74
N THR A 64 -11.01 12.53 6.32
CA THR A 64 -9.70 12.55 5.68
C THR A 64 -9.42 11.20 5.05
N VAL A 65 -9.22 11.18 3.75
CA VAL A 65 -8.91 9.97 2.97
C VAL A 65 -7.47 10.05 2.51
N THR A 66 -6.64 9.17 3.04
CA THR A 66 -5.24 9.05 2.66
C THR A 66 -5.05 7.90 1.67
N ILE A 67 -4.59 8.21 0.46
CA ILE A 67 -4.43 7.26 -0.64
C ILE A 67 -2.94 7.03 -0.89
N SER A 68 -2.48 5.81 -0.66
CA SER A 68 -1.13 5.38 -1.04
C SER A 68 -1.15 4.80 -2.45
N THR A 69 -0.33 5.33 -3.34
CA THR A 69 -0.32 4.96 -4.77
C THR A 69 1.09 4.91 -5.34
N ALA A 70 1.30 4.06 -6.36
CA ALA A 70 2.55 4.04 -7.13
C ALA A 70 2.64 5.16 -8.17
N ARG A 71 1.50 5.79 -8.54
CA ARG A 71 1.44 6.80 -9.60
C ARG A 71 0.63 8.01 -9.16
N PRO A 72 1.16 8.86 -8.28
CA PRO A 72 0.42 10.00 -7.72
C PRO A 72 -0.01 11.01 -8.80
N GLY A 73 0.78 11.15 -9.87
CA GLY A 73 0.46 12.07 -10.96
C GLY A 73 -0.88 11.81 -11.66
N ILE A 74 -1.36 10.54 -11.68
CA ILE A 74 -2.66 10.20 -12.26
C ILE A 74 -3.81 10.69 -11.37
N ILE A 75 -3.61 10.69 -10.04
CA ILE A 75 -4.61 11.14 -9.08
C ILE A 75 -4.65 12.67 -9.03
N ILE A 76 -3.48 13.31 -9.03
CA ILE A 76 -3.35 14.76 -8.95
C ILE A 76 -3.88 15.41 -10.23
N GLY A 77 -3.53 14.84 -11.39
CA GLY A 77 -3.88 15.40 -12.68
C GLY A 77 -3.16 16.72 -13.01
N LYS A 78 -3.55 17.37 -14.07
CA LYS A 78 -2.98 18.66 -14.47
C LYS A 78 -3.48 19.76 -13.53
N GLY A 79 -2.56 20.38 -12.78
CA GLY A 79 -2.89 21.51 -11.89
C GLY A 79 -3.83 21.14 -10.71
N GLY A 80 -3.96 19.87 -10.34
CA GLY A 80 -4.81 19.46 -9.20
C GLY A 80 -6.29 19.24 -9.53
N GLN A 81 -6.70 19.45 -10.78
CA GLN A 81 -8.13 19.38 -11.19
C GLN A 81 -8.80 18.03 -10.90
N GLU A 82 -8.06 16.94 -11.04
CA GLU A 82 -8.62 15.60 -10.78
C GLU A 82 -8.86 15.36 -9.28
N VAL A 83 -8.00 15.89 -8.41
CA VAL A 83 -8.21 15.81 -6.96
C VAL A 83 -9.44 16.61 -6.53
N ASP A 84 -9.64 17.81 -7.11
CA ASP A 84 -10.79 18.64 -6.77
C ASP A 84 -12.10 18.00 -7.24
N LYS A 85 -12.12 17.40 -8.42
CA LYS A 85 -13.26 16.59 -8.89
C LYS A 85 -13.53 15.41 -7.94
N LEU A 86 -12.47 14.67 -7.53
CA LEU A 86 -12.62 13.57 -6.60
C LEU A 86 -13.18 14.01 -5.25
N LYS A 87 -12.76 15.18 -4.75
CA LYS A 87 -13.33 15.76 -3.51
C LYS A 87 -14.82 16.04 -3.66
N GLU A 88 -15.23 16.66 -4.78
CA GLU A 88 -16.65 16.94 -5.06
C GLU A 88 -17.48 15.65 -5.20
N GLU A 89 -16.96 14.66 -5.92
CA GLU A 89 -17.60 13.36 -6.08
C GLU A 89 -17.77 12.65 -4.73
N LEU A 90 -16.73 12.61 -3.90
CA LEU A 90 -16.78 12.03 -2.55
C LEU A 90 -17.72 12.83 -1.62
N LYS A 91 -17.74 14.16 -1.72
CA LYS A 91 -18.68 15.01 -0.96
C LYS A 91 -20.13 14.70 -1.33
N LYS A 92 -20.43 14.44 -2.60
CA LYS A 92 -21.77 14.00 -3.04
C LYS A 92 -22.15 12.63 -2.49
N LEU A 93 -21.18 11.70 -2.37
CA LEU A 93 -21.41 10.35 -1.86
C LEU A 93 -21.63 10.30 -0.34
N THR A 94 -20.91 11.13 0.41
CA THR A 94 -20.88 11.09 1.89
C THR A 94 -21.73 12.18 2.55
N GLY A 95 -22.07 13.24 1.81
CA GLY A 95 -22.73 14.43 2.36
C GLY A 95 -21.87 15.23 3.37
N LYS A 96 -20.58 14.88 3.51
CA LYS A 96 -19.64 15.49 4.44
C LYS A 96 -18.47 16.14 3.70
N GLU A 97 -17.72 17.00 4.39
CA GLU A 97 -16.49 17.52 3.80
C GLU A 97 -15.41 16.45 3.77
N VAL A 98 -14.71 16.35 2.62
CA VAL A 98 -13.66 15.35 2.39
C VAL A 98 -12.35 16.04 2.07
N GLN A 99 -11.30 15.64 2.78
CA GLN A 99 -9.92 15.98 2.47
C GLN A 99 -9.21 14.76 1.91
N ILE A 100 -8.46 14.94 0.82
CA ILE A 100 -7.70 13.86 0.20
C ILE A 100 -6.21 14.15 0.40
N ASN A 101 -5.50 13.18 0.98
CA ASN A 101 -4.05 13.17 1.09
C ASN A 101 -3.50 12.07 0.17
N ILE A 102 -2.42 12.36 -0.56
CA ILE A 102 -1.84 11.43 -1.52
C ILE A 102 -0.41 11.11 -1.08
N PHE A 103 -0.11 9.82 -0.92
CA PHE A 103 1.22 9.32 -0.61
C PHE A 103 1.78 8.50 -1.75
N GLU A 104 3.04 8.74 -2.09
CA GLU A 104 3.76 7.95 -3.07
C GLU A 104 4.38 6.71 -2.44
N VAL A 105 4.12 5.55 -3.04
CA VAL A 105 4.79 4.30 -2.69
C VAL A 105 6.12 4.24 -3.42
N LYS A 106 7.23 4.45 -2.71
CA LYS A 106 8.59 4.51 -3.27
C LYS A 106 9.04 3.21 -3.92
N ARG A 107 8.55 2.04 -3.44
CA ARG A 107 8.94 0.71 -3.94
C ARG A 107 7.69 -0.12 -4.25
N PRO A 108 7.04 0.10 -5.40
CA PRO A 108 5.80 -0.58 -5.76
C PRO A 108 5.97 -2.08 -5.98
N GLU A 109 7.18 -2.54 -6.28
CA GLU A 109 7.49 -3.96 -6.50
C GLU A 109 7.51 -4.79 -5.20
N VAL A 110 7.52 -4.13 -4.05
CA VAL A 110 7.51 -4.80 -2.74
C VAL A 110 6.13 -4.72 -2.07
N ASP A 111 5.16 -4.10 -2.72
CA ASP A 111 3.79 -3.98 -2.25
C ASP A 111 2.92 -5.11 -2.79
N ALA A 112 2.27 -5.88 -1.90
CA ALA A 112 1.51 -7.07 -2.28
C ALA A 112 0.29 -6.72 -3.15
N VAL A 113 -0.37 -5.58 -2.91
CA VAL A 113 -1.55 -5.14 -3.66
C VAL A 113 -1.18 -4.81 -5.09
N ILE A 114 -0.11 -4.02 -5.26
CA ILE A 114 0.36 -3.58 -6.59
C ILE A 114 0.87 -4.78 -7.39
N VAL A 115 1.66 -5.65 -6.76
CA VAL A 115 2.19 -6.86 -7.42
C VAL A 115 1.08 -7.80 -7.85
N ALA A 116 0.09 -8.06 -6.98
CA ALA A 116 -1.03 -8.93 -7.29
C ALA A 116 -1.87 -8.39 -8.47
N ASN A 117 -2.18 -7.09 -8.44
CA ASN A 117 -2.92 -6.43 -9.52
C ASN A 117 -2.13 -6.41 -10.84
N ASN A 118 -0.80 -6.28 -10.78
CA ASN A 118 0.04 -6.36 -11.99
C ASN A 118 0.03 -7.77 -12.59
N ILE A 119 0.10 -8.81 -11.75
CA ILE A 119 -0.03 -10.20 -12.21
C ILE A 119 -1.42 -10.42 -12.83
N ALA A 120 -2.49 -9.95 -12.18
CA ALA A 120 -3.85 -10.06 -12.69
C ALA A 120 -3.99 -9.45 -14.09
N ARG A 121 -3.54 -8.22 -14.28
CA ARG A 121 -3.55 -7.54 -15.59
C ARG A 121 -2.75 -8.29 -16.67
N GLN A 122 -1.60 -8.88 -16.30
CA GLN A 122 -0.81 -9.69 -17.24
C GLN A 122 -1.56 -10.96 -17.66
N LEU A 123 -2.27 -11.61 -16.74
CA LEU A 123 -3.08 -12.80 -17.04
C LEU A 123 -4.29 -12.47 -17.91
N GLU A 124 -4.96 -11.35 -17.66
CA GLU A 124 -6.02 -10.83 -18.53
C GLU A 124 -5.50 -10.51 -19.93
N GLY A 125 -4.25 -10.00 -20.02
CA GLY A 125 -3.52 -9.79 -21.26
C GLY A 125 -2.98 -11.07 -21.91
N ARG A 126 -3.38 -12.26 -21.44
CA ARG A 126 -3.00 -13.59 -21.97
C ARG A 126 -1.51 -13.90 -21.88
N VAL A 127 -0.77 -13.28 -20.98
CA VAL A 127 0.61 -13.67 -20.69
C VAL A 127 0.62 -15.01 -19.95
N SER A 128 1.59 -15.87 -20.26
CA SER A 128 1.77 -17.14 -19.54
C SER A 128 1.93 -16.89 -18.04
N TYR A 129 1.11 -17.54 -17.21
CA TYR A 129 1.13 -17.39 -15.76
C TYR A 129 2.51 -17.68 -15.13
N ARG A 130 3.24 -18.67 -15.67
CA ARG A 130 4.60 -19.00 -15.18
C ARG A 130 5.57 -17.85 -15.41
N ARG A 131 5.48 -17.18 -16.56
CA ARG A 131 6.31 -16.02 -16.89
C ARG A 131 5.93 -14.83 -15.99
N ALA A 132 4.64 -14.54 -15.85
CA ALA A 132 4.14 -13.45 -15.02
C ALA A 132 4.61 -13.59 -13.55
N ILE A 133 4.47 -14.80 -12.97
CA ILE A 133 4.91 -15.06 -11.60
C ILE A 133 6.43 -14.94 -11.47
N LYS A 134 7.21 -15.56 -12.35
CA LYS A 134 8.68 -15.50 -12.26
C LYS A 134 9.19 -14.08 -12.38
N THR A 135 8.63 -13.28 -13.28
CA THR A 135 9.00 -11.87 -13.43
C THR A 135 8.67 -11.06 -12.16
N ALA A 136 7.48 -11.26 -11.59
CA ALA A 136 7.08 -10.59 -10.36
C ALA A 136 8.00 -10.96 -9.20
N ILE A 137 8.29 -12.26 -9.01
CA ILE A 137 9.19 -12.75 -7.95
C ILE A 137 10.59 -12.16 -8.11
N ALA A 138 11.17 -12.20 -9.31
CA ALA A 138 12.50 -11.67 -9.57
C ALA A 138 12.57 -10.15 -9.29
N SER A 139 11.54 -9.38 -9.65
CA SER A 139 11.48 -7.94 -9.38
C SER A 139 11.40 -7.66 -7.88
N THR A 140 10.54 -8.36 -7.15
CA THR A 140 10.36 -8.18 -5.70
C THR A 140 11.63 -8.55 -4.92
N MET A 141 12.30 -9.67 -5.26
CA MET A 141 13.55 -10.07 -4.62
C MET A 141 14.68 -9.09 -4.91
N ARG A 142 14.76 -8.55 -6.12
CA ARG A 142 15.75 -7.51 -6.49
C ARG A 142 15.60 -6.23 -5.67
N MET A 143 14.36 -5.86 -5.31
CA MET A 143 14.06 -4.68 -4.49
C MET A 143 14.27 -4.88 -3.00
N GLY A 144 14.74 -6.06 -2.58
CA GLY A 144 15.17 -6.34 -1.21
C GLY A 144 14.09 -6.89 -0.28
N ALA A 145 13.05 -7.54 -0.80
CA ALA A 145 12.16 -8.34 0.03
C ALA A 145 12.88 -9.57 0.57
N GLU A 146 12.61 -9.98 1.82
CA GLU A 146 13.15 -11.22 2.40
C GLU A 146 12.56 -12.48 1.75
N GLY A 147 11.35 -12.39 1.25
CA GLY A 147 10.70 -13.48 0.56
C GLY A 147 9.35 -13.11 -0.03
N ILE A 148 8.99 -13.84 -1.07
CA ILE A 148 7.71 -13.73 -1.74
C ILE A 148 7.11 -15.11 -2.00
N LYS A 149 5.78 -15.20 -1.85
CA LYS A 149 4.98 -16.37 -2.23
C LYS A 149 3.81 -15.91 -3.08
N VAL A 150 3.66 -16.51 -4.24
CA VAL A 150 2.52 -16.28 -5.14
C VAL A 150 1.79 -17.60 -5.32
N GLN A 151 0.48 -17.58 -5.15
CA GLN A 151 -0.39 -18.71 -5.42
C GLN A 151 -1.45 -18.29 -6.44
N ILE A 152 -1.58 -19.05 -7.50
CA ILE A 152 -2.66 -18.90 -8.49
C ILE A 152 -3.58 -20.11 -8.37
N SER A 153 -4.89 -19.86 -8.34
CA SER A 153 -5.92 -20.90 -8.27
C SER A 153 -7.01 -20.64 -9.28
N GLY A 154 -7.56 -21.71 -9.84
CA GLY A 154 -8.60 -21.69 -10.86
C GLY A 154 -8.25 -22.54 -12.07
N ARG A 155 -8.84 -22.25 -13.23
CA ARG A 155 -8.58 -22.94 -14.51
C ARG A 155 -7.29 -22.44 -15.14
N VAL A 156 -6.16 -22.77 -14.51
CA VAL A 156 -4.84 -22.28 -14.89
C VAL A 156 -4.45 -22.79 -16.29
N GLY A 157 -4.13 -21.86 -17.19
CA GLY A 157 -3.78 -22.18 -18.58
C GLY A 157 -4.97 -22.65 -19.45
N GLY A 158 -6.20 -22.45 -19.01
CA GLY A 158 -7.41 -22.85 -19.72
C GLY A 158 -7.84 -24.31 -19.50
N ALA A 159 -7.20 -25.02 -18.56
CA ALA A 159 -7.55 -26.41 -18.23
C ALA A 159 -9.00 -26.51 -17.75
N GLU A 160 -9.68 -27.64 -18.07
CA GLU A 160 -11.05 -27.87 -17.61
C GLU A 160 -11.14 -28.00 -16.08
N MET A 161 -10.20 -28.71 -15.48
CA MET A 161 -10.14 -28.86 -14.03
C MET A 161 -9.35 -27.73 -13.39
N ALA A 162 -9.93 -27.13 -12.36
CA ALA A 162 -9.25 -26.11 -11.55
C ALA A 162 -8.11 -26.73 -10.76
N ARG A 163 -7.01 -26.02 -10.68
CA ARG A 163 -5.84 -26.39 -9.85
C ARG A 163 -5.24 -25.18 -9.20
N SER A 164 -4.42 -25.41 -8.19
CA SER A 164 -3.66 -24.38 -7.50
C SER A 164 -2.18 -24.61 -7.72
N GLU A 165 -1.49 -23.59 -8.22
CA GLU A 165 -0.03 -23.58 -8.33
C GLU A 165 0.55 -22.53 -7.38
N THR A 166 1.59 -22.91 -6.66
CA THR A 166 2.25 -22.04 -5.68
C THR A 166 3.75 -22.00 -5.97
N ILE A 167 4.28 -20.80 -6.13
CA ILE A 167 5.72 -20.56 -6.27
C ILE A 167 6.13 -19.64 -5.10
N LYS A 168 7.23 -19.98 -4.43
CA LYS A 168 7.80 -19.19 -3.35
C LYS A 168 9.30 -19.05 -3.51
N GLU A 169 9.82 -17.91 -3.09
CA GLU A 169 11.25 -17.64 -3.01
C GLU A 169 11.55 -16.90 -1.70
N GLY A 170 12.65 -17.22 -1.06
CA GLY A 170 13.03 -16.62 0.22
C GLY A 170 12.21 -17.12 1.42
N ARG A 171 12.20 -16.31 2.47
CA ARG A 171 11.63 -16.64 3.79
C ARG A 171 10.30 -15.91 4.01
N ILE A 172 9.26 -16.67 4.44
CA ILE A 172 7.94 -16.11 4.75
C ILE A 172 7.43 -16.74 6.05
N PRO A 173 7.78 -16.17 7.19
CA PRO A 173 7.41 -16.72 8.51
C PRO A 173 5.99 -16.29 8.88
N LEU A 174 4.97 -17.06 8.48
CA LEU A 174 3.54 -16.72 8.71
C LEU A 174 3.17 -16.82 10.21
N HIS A 175 3.85 -17.65 10.98
CA HIS A 175 3.58 -17.83 12.42
C HIS A 175 4.25 -16.78 13.32
N THR A 176 5.20 -16.03 12.80
CA THR A 176 5.90 -14.99 13.55
C THR A 176 5.14 -13.68 13.48
N PHE A 177 4.55 -13.23 14.59
CA PHE A 177 3.79 -11.97 14.66
C PHE A 177 4.63 -10.73 14.39
N ARG A 178 5.92 -10.77 14.73
CA ARG A 178 6.86 -9.67 14.47
C ARG A 178 7.33 -9.57 13.03
N ALA A 179 7.07 -10.59 12.20
CA ALA A 179 7.39 -10.51 10.78
C ALA A 179 6.39 -9.63 10.05
N ASP A 180 6.89 -8.61 9.37
CA ASP A 180 6.07 -7.74 8.53
C ASP A 180 5.76 -8.48 7.22
N VAL A 181 4.57 -9.08 7.17
CA VAL A 181 4.08 -9.80 6.00
C VAL A 181 2.92 -9.03 5.42
N ASP A 182 3.08 -8.62 4.18
CA ASP A 182 2.02 -8.05 3.38
C ASP A 182 1.29 -9.11 2.57
N TYR A 183 -0.03 -8.93 2.38
CA TYR A 183 -0.88 -9.94 1.73
C TYR A 183 -1.98 -9.28 0.91
N PHE A 184 -2.21 -9.83 -0.27
CA PHE A 184 -3.37 -9.43 -1.07
C PHE A 184 -3.92 -10.59 -1.90
N LEU A 185 -5.24 -10.56 -2.11
CA LEU A 185 -5.97 -11.41 -3.03
C LEU A 185 -6.47 -10.56 -4.19
N ALA A 186 -5.98 -10.81 -5.39
CA ALA A 186 -6.49 -10.24 -6.62
C ALA A 186 -7.24 -11.28 -7.43
N GLU A 187 -8.21 -10.84 -8.21
CA GLU A 187 -8.97 -11.65 -9.14
C GLU A 187 -8.66 -11.19 -10.57
N ALA A 188 -8.36 -12.14 -11.45
CA ALA A 188 -8.15 -11.89 -12.88
C ALA A 188 -9.32 -12.49 -13.66
N LEU A 189 -10.07 -11.64 -14.37
CA LEU A 189 -11.18 -12.07 -15.20
C LEU A 189 -10.66 -12.53 -16.57
N THR A 190 -10.63 -13.84 -16.77
CA THR A 190 -10.22 -14.43 -18.05
C THR A 190 -11.42 -14.93 -18.86
N LYS A 191 -11.22 -15.20 -20.16
CA LYS A 191 -12.29 -15.75 -21.01
C LYS A 191 -12.83 -17.10 -20.52
N VAL A 192 -12.04 -17.85 -19.76
CA VAL A 192 -12.35 -19.21 -19.30
C VAL A 192 -12.93 -19.21 -17.87
N GLY A 193 -12.87 -18.08 -17.19
CA GLY A 193 -13.32 -17.92 -15.80
C GLY A 193 -12.39 -17.03 -15.00
N ILE A 194 -12.68 -16.89 -13.70
CA ILE A 194 -11.92 -16.07 -12.78
C ILE A 194 -10.75 -16.86 -12.20
N LEU A 195 -9.55 -16.28 -12.22
CA LEU A 195 -8.36 -16.80 -11.56
C LEU A 195 -8.10 -16.01 -10.28
N GLY A 196 -8.03 -16.68 -9.14
CA GLY A 196 -7.65 -16.08 -7.86
C GLY A 196 -6.13 -16.05 -7.70
N ILE A 197 -5.57 -14.88 -7.40
CA ILE A 197 -4.14 -14.67 -7.20
C ILE A 197 -3.91 -14.20 -5.78
N LYS A 198 -3.20 -15.00 -4.99
CA LYS A 198 -2.81 -14.65 -3.62
C LYS A 198 -1.31 -14.36 -3.59
N VAL A 199 -0.95 -13.20 -3.07
CA VAL A 199 0.45 -12.76 -2.94
C VAL A 199 0.76 -12.51 -1.47
N TRP A 200 1.89 -13.02 -1.00
CA TRP A 200 2.48 -12.75 0.31
C TRP A 200 3.88 -12.22 0.09
N ILE A 201 4.21 -11.09 0.69
CA ILE A 201 5.54 -10.49 0.64
C ILE A 201 6.01 -10.27 2.06
N CYS A 202 7.22 -10.72 2.36
CA CYS A 202 7.87 -10.52 3.66
C CYS A 202 8.89 -9.39 3.54
N HIS A 203 8.69 -8.33 4.32
CA HIS A 203 9.61 -7.19 4.40
C HIS A 203 10.73 -7.40 5.42
N GLY A 204 10.55 -8.36 6.34
CA GLY A 204 11.50 -8.64 7.41
C GLY A 204 10.86 -8.72 8.78
N ILE A 205 11.69 -8.74 9.82
CA ILE A 205 11.25 -8.81 11.22
C ILE A 205 11.39 -7.43 11.86
N VAL A 206 10.31 -6.95 12.45
CA VAL A 206 10.29 -5.66 13.15
C VAL A 206 10.64 -5.89 14.63
N TYR A 207 11.69 -5.22 15.11
CA TYR A 207 12.09 -5.22 16.51
C TYR A 207 11.72 -3.86 17.13
N GLY A 208 11.21 -3.89 18.36
CA GLY A 208 10.78 -2.70 19.09
C GLY A 208 9.32 -2.32 18.86
N LYS A 209 8.93 -1.18 19.42
CA LYS A 209 7.60 -0.59 19.22
C LYS A 209 7.55 0.10 17.86
N ARG A 210 6.50 -0.14 17.10
CA ARG A 210 6.22 0.56 15.83
C ARG A 210 5.02 1.47 16.05
N ASP A 211 5.11 2.67 15.51
CA ASP A 211 3.96 3.56 15.47
C ASP A 211 2.93 3.00 14.49
N LEU A 212 1.78 2.58 15.01
CA LEU A 212 0.72 1.95 14.22
C LEU A 212 0.06 2.92 13.22
N PHE A 213 0.33 4.23 13.38
CA PHE A 213 -0.23 5.33 12.57
C PHE A 213 0.82 6.03 11.69
N GLU A 214 1.95 5.39 11.41
CA GLU A 214 3.09 5.98 10.67
C GLU A 214 2.72 6.65 9.34
N LEU A 215 1.69 6.17 8.65
CA LEU A 215 1.26 6.76 7.37
C LEU A 215 0.61 8.14 7.54
N THR A 216 0.06 8.45 8.72
CA THR A 216 -0.52 9.76 9.02
C THR A 216 0.51 10.71 9.63
N ALA A 217 1.44 10.17 10.42
CA ALA A 217 2.52 10.93 11.04
C ALA A 217 3.65 11.31 10.06
N GLY A 218 3.86 10.54 8.99
CA GLY A 218 4.94 10.76 8.01
C GLY A 218 4.84 12.11 7.28
N ALA A 219 3.65 12.65 7.07
CA ALA A 219 3.45 13.97 6.46
C ALA A 219 3.90 15.11 7.39
N SER A 220 3.65 14.99 8.68
CA SER A 220 4.05 15.99 9.68
C SER A 220 5.54 15.91 10.02
N ALA A 221 6.14 14.72 10.00
CA ALA A 221 7.56 14.52 10.30
C ALA A 221 8.49 14.98 9.17
N GLN A 222 8.06 14.93 7.91
CA GLN A 222 8.83 15.48 6.79
C GLN A 222 8.75 17.00 6.74
N ALA A 223 7.61 17.61 7.04
CA ALA A 223 7.47 19.06 7.17
C ALA A 223 8.33 19.63 8.32
N GLY A 224 8.54 18.88 9.41
CA GLY A 224 9.39 19.27 10.53
C GLY A 224 10.89 19.11 10.28
N LYS A 225 11.31 18.24 9.34
CA LYS A 225 12.73 18.05 9.00
C LYS A 225 13.25 19.03 7.97
N GLU A 226 12.39 19.62 7.14
CA GLU A 226 12.80 20.68 6.20
C GLU A 226 13.02 22.05 6.84
N GLN A 227 12.58 22.25 8.10
CA GLN A 227 12.74 23.51 8.82
C GLN A 227 13.86 23.52 9.88
N ALA A 228 14.68 22.49 9.97
CA ALA A 228 15.87 22.55 10.81
C ALA A 228 16.90 23.52 10.18
N PRO A 229 17.24 24.66 10.82
CA PRO A 229 18.19 25.62 10.27
C PRO A 229 19.54 24.91 10.09
N ARG A 230 20.08 24.97 8.86
CA ARG A 230 21.45 24.57 8.59
C ARG A 230 22.35 25.36 9.56
N ARG A 231 22.91 24.67 10.54
CA ARG A 231 23.99 25.22 11.35
C ARG A 231 25.14 25.53 10.40
N GLU A 232 25.27 26.80 10.05
CA GLU A 232 26.46 27.31 9.38
C GLU A 232 27.68 26.98 10.25
N GLY A 233 28.51 26.11 9.74
CA GLY A 233 29.70 25.64 10.43
C GLY A 233 30.70 26.80 10.59
N LYS A 234 31.04 27.09 11.85
CA LYS A 234 32.24 27.85 12.23
C LYS A 234 33.47 27.24 11.55
N ARG A 235 33.82 27.72 10.38
CA ARG A 235 35.05 27.34 9.65
C ARG A 235 35.97 28.52 9.30
N ASP A 236 35.91 29.67 9.99
CA ASP A 236 36.74 30.79 9.64
C ASP A 236 37.70 31.33 10.73
N ASP A 237 37.76 30.72 11.92
CA ASP A 237 38.67 31.21 12.97
C ASP A 237 40.08 30.58 12.99
N ARG A 238 40.35 29.58 12.15
CA ARG A 238 41.69 28.97 12.10
C ARG A 238 42.66 29.59 11.11
N ARG A 239 42.20 30.46 10.20
CA ARG A 239 43.05 31.12 9.21
C ARG A 239 43.68 32.47 9.69
N LYS A 240 43.08 33.13 10.68
CA LYS A 240 43.61 34.41 11.24
C LYS A 240 44.71 34.25 12.27
N ARG A 241 44.93 33.08 12.87
CA ARG A 241 45.98 32.85 13.85
C ARG A 241 47.34 32.48 13.26
N ARG A 242 47.47 32.30 11.95
CA ARG A 242 48.73 31.92 11.29
C ARG A 242 49.47 33.08 10.65
N ASN A 243 48.93 34.29 10.62
CA ASN A 243 49.56 35.47 10.00
C ASN A 243 50.08 36.51 10.99
N ASN A 244 50.00 36.28 12.31
CA ASN A 244 50.54 37.20 13.33
C ASN A 244 51.82 36.68 14.03
N ASN A 245 52.49 35.70 13.44
CA ASN A 245 53.82 35.27 13.89
C ASN A 245 54.77 35.11 12.68
N LYS A 246 55.04 36.22 12.02
CA LYS A 246 56.24 36.46 11.24
C LYS A 246 56.63 37.93 11.37
#